data_f69e34e385852f9f949f5b9673ecae39
#
_entry.id   f69e34e385852f9f949f5b9673ecae39
#
_cell.length_a   1.000
_cell.length_b   1.000
_cell.length_c   1.000
_cell.angle_alpha   90.00
_cell.angle_beta   90.00
_cell.angle_gamma   90.00
#
_symmetry.space_group_name_H-M   'P 1'
#
loop_
_entity.id
_entity.type
_entity.pdbx_description
1 polymer ?
#
loop_
_entity_poly.entity_id
_entity_poly.type
_entity_poly.pdbx_seq_one_letter_code
_entity_poly.pdbx_strand_id
1 'polypeptide(L)'
;AAVLRLIEDADNESLKSVGPLIVLGLQHEQQHQELIVADALHLLSCNPMLPALRASGEGPLRLHAPSQVKWLDGPSGLVGVGHAGGTFAFDNETPQHRCWLAPFQITDRLVTCSEYVDFIADGGYKTPALWLSEGWALVQSNSWQVPAYWIAPRDSCAPAEEWQVFGLTGVQPMDLGAPVSQLSFYEAAAFALWSGARLPTEAEWESAARLPEIRQLTGHV
;
A
#
# COMPACT_ATOMS: atom_id res chain seq x y z
N ALA A 1 19.04 8.77 24.55
CA ALA A 1 19.95 9.45 25.51
C ALA A 1 21.36 9.68 24.92
N ALA A 2 22.06 8.63 24.38
CA ALA A 2 23.44 8.81 23.88
C ALA A 2 23.49 9.70 22.62
N VAL A 3 22.61 9.46 21.63
CA VAL A 3 22.55 10.26 20.38
C VAL A 3 22.21 11.73 20.67
N LEU A 4 21.29 12.00 21.60
CA LEU A 4 20.96 13.39 21.99
C LEU A 4 22.17 14.11 22.55
N ARG A 5 22.93 13.48 23.46
CA ARG A 5 24.18 14.05 23.99
C ARG A 5 25.20 14.27 22.87
N LEU A 6 25.34 13.30 21.95
CA LEU A 6 26.25 13.49 20.83
C LEU A 6 25.89 14.70 19.97
N ILE A 7 24.58 14.94 19.72
CA ILE A 7 24.11 16.10 18.96
C ILE A 7 24.36 17.42 19.77
N GLU A 8 24.16 17.40 21.10
CA GLU A 8 24.32 18.56 21.97
C GLU A 8 25.78 18.94 22.17
N ASP A 9 26.68 17.95 22.28
CA ASP A 9 28.08 18.14 22.67
C ASP A 9 29.06 18.16 21.48
N ALA A 10 28.64 17.71 20.29
CA ALA A 10 29.52 17.60 19.13
C ALA A 10 29.85 18.98 18.51
N ASP A 11 31.07 19.13 18.09
CA ASP A 11 31.48 20.26 17.26
C ASP A 11 30.95 20.09 15.79
N ASN A 12 31.08 21.18 15.03
CA ASN A 12 30.58 21.21 13.65
C ASN A 12 31.25 20.18 12.74
N GLU A 13 32.49 19.80 13.00
CA GLU A 13 33.20 18.81 12.17
C GLU A 13 32.69 17.38 12.47
N SER A 14 32.53 17.07 13.75
CA SER A 14 31.92 15.85 14.22
C SER A 14 30.48 15.69 13.68
N LEU A 15 29.68 16.77 13.76
CA LEU A 15 28.31 16.75 13.24
C LEU A 15 28.26 16.55 11.73
N LYS A 16 29.18 17.08 10.94
CA LYS A 16 29.28 16.81 9.50
C LYS A 16 29.59 15.34 9.20
N SER A 17 30.42 14.72 10.05
CA SER A 17 30.80 13.32 9.92
C SER A 17 29.67 12.36 10.31
N VAL A 18 29.02 12.59 11.45
CA VAL A 18 28.00 11.66 11.98
C VAL A 18 26.58 11.99 11.58
N GLY A 19 26.32 13.22 11.13
CA GLY A 19 24.99 13.70 10.75
C GLY A 19 24.28 12.80 9.73
N PRO A 20 24.92 12.41 8.63
CA PRO A 20 24.32 11.48 7.66
C PRO A 20 23.90 10.13 8.27
N LEU A 21 24.69 9.59 9.21
CA LEU A 21 24.37 8.34 9.91
C LEU A 21 23.19 8.51 10.88
N ILE A 22 23.09 9.68 11.53
CA ILE A 22 21.96 10.00 12.42
C ILE A 22 20.68 10.09 11.58
N VAL A 23 20.72 10.78 10.43
CA VAL A 23 19.57 10.88 9.52
C VAL A 23 19.17 9.51 9.00
N LEU A 24 20.12 8.69 8.55
CA LEU A 24 19.85 7.32 8.15
C LEU A 24 19.18 6.52 9.27
N GLY A 25 19.70 6.62 10.50
CA GLY A 25 19.14 5.95 11.67
C GLY A 25 17.70 6.38 11.97
N LEU A 26 17.38 7.67 11.82
CA LEU A 26 16.01 8.18 12.01
C LEU A 26 15.05 7.63 10.96
N GLN A 27 15.45 7.60 9.70
CA GLN A 27 14.63 7.03 8.61
C GLN A 27 14.42 5.52 8.79
N HIS A 28 15.47 4.80 9.16
CA HIS A 28 15.41 3.37 9.44
C HIS A 28 14.52 3.05 10.66
N GLU A 29 14.56 3.89 11.70
CA GLU A 29 13.68 3.74 12.86
C GLU A 29 12.21 3.93 12.50
N GLN A 30 11.88 4.82 11.56
CA GLN A 30 10.52 5.00 11.06
C GLN A 30 10.02 3.73 10.33
N GLN A 31 10.89 3.06 9.56
CA GLN A 31 10.55 1.76 8.96
C GLN A 31 10.25 0.71 10.02
N HIS A 32 11.04 0.65 11.10
CA HIS A 32 10.76 -0.28 12.21
C HIS A 32 9.45 0.03 12.93
N GLN A 33 9.08 1.30 13.08
CA GLN A 33 7.78 1.67 13.66
C GLN A 33 6.62 1.14 12.81
N GLU A 34 6.70 1.24 11.49
CA GLU A 34 5.71 0.69 10.57
C GLU A 34 5.63 -0.84 10.68
N LEU A 35 6.79 -1.53 10.66
CA LEU A 35 6.84 -2.99 10.78
C LEU A 35 6.26 -3.48 12.10
N ILE A 36 6.55 -2.83 13.22
CA ILE A 36 5.99 -3.17 14.54
C ILE A 36 4.46 -3.08 14.52
N VAL A 37 3.90 -2.07 13.87
CA VAL A 37 2.45 -1.91 13.74
C VAL A 37 1.84 -2.99 12.86
N ALA A 38 2.49 -3.33 11.74
CA ALA A 38 2.06 -4.41 10.86
C ALA A 38 2.13 -5.78 11.55
N ASP A 39 3.22 -6.07 12.27
CA ASP A 39 3.39 -7.31 13.02
C ASP A 39 2.38 -7.43 14.18
N ALA A 40 2.11 -6.32 14.88
CA ALA A 40 1.09 -6.29 15.93
C ALA A 40 -0.30 -6.60 15.38
N LEU A 41 -0.66 -6.03 14.22
CA LEU A 41 -1.92 -6.33 13.54
C LEU A 41 -2.01 -7.82 13.20
N HIS A 42 -0.94 -8.38 12.61
CA HIS A 42 -0.89 -9.80 12.28
C HIS A 42 -1.01 -10.69 13.52
N LEU A 43 -0.24 -10.41 14.55
CA LEU A 43 -0.30 -11.16 15.81
C LEU A 43 -1.71 -11.17 16.42
N LEU A 44 -2.37 -10.01 16.45
CA LEU A 44 -3.72 -9.88 16.98
C LEU A 44 -4.76 -10.59 16.11
N SER A 45 -4.57 -10.64 14.79
CA SER A 45 -5.44 -11.35 13.86
C SER A 45 -5.41 -12.87 14.03
N CYS A 46 -4.30 -13.41 14.55
CA CYS A 46 -4.17 -14.84 14.88
C CYS A 46 -5.01 -15.24 16.10
N ASN A 47 -5.48 -14.29 16.89
CA ASN A 47 -6.35 -14.54 18.03
C ASN A 47 -7.83 -14.61 17.55
N PRO A 48 -8.55 -15.72 17.77
CA PRO A 48 -9.95 -15.86 17.36
C PRO A 48 -10.90 -14.79 17.93
N MET A 49 -10.51 -14.15 19.03
CA MET A 49 -11.29 -13.05 19.63
C MET A 49 -11.10 -11.72 18.93
N LEU A 50 -10.16 -11.60 17.98
CA LEU A 50 -9.84 -10.39 17.22
C LEU A 50 -9.75 -9.14 18.11
N PRO A 51 -8.88 -9.14 19.14
CA PRO A 51 -8.85 -8.07 20.13
C PRO A 51 -8.31 -6.76 19.54
N ALA A 52 -8.89 -5.64 19.97
CA ALA A 52 -8.36 -4.32 19.64
C ALA A 52 -7.09 -4.02 20.44
N LEU A 53 -6.09 -3.41 19.80
CA LEU A 53 -4.89 -2.89 20.46
C LEU A 53 -5.20 -1.57 21.18
N ARG A 54 -6.10 -0.76 20.60
CA ARG A 54 -6.53 0.52 21.16
C ARG A 54 -8.05 0.65 21.07
N ALA A 55 -8.65 1.39 21.98
CA ALA A 55 -10.08 1.70 21.89
C ALA A 55 -10.37 2.40 20.55
N SER A 56 -11.50 2.08 19.94
CA SER A 56 -12.01 2.83 18.80
C SER A 56 -12.20 4.29 19.24
N GLY A 57 -11.22 5.10 18.92
CA GLY A 57 -11.41 6.54 18.81
C GLY A 57 -12.20 6.82 17.54
N GLU A 58 -12.62 8.05 17.30
CA GLU A 58 -13.36 8.47 16.11
C GLU A 58 -13.12 7.56 14.90
N GLY A 59 -14.20 7.01 14.34
CA GLY A 59 -14.16 5.95 13.34
C GLY A 59 -13.21 6.26 12.16
N PRO A 60 -12.94 5.32 11.30
CA PRO A 60 -12.03 5.52 10.17
C PRO A 60 -12.40 6.79 9.45
N LEU A 61 -11.41 7.59 9.07
CA LEU A 61 -11.60 8.76 8.20
C LEU A 61 -12.49 8.32 7.03
N ARG A 62 -13.76 8.73 7.06
CA ARG A 62 -14.66 8.42 5.95
C ARG A 62 -14.17 9.20 4.76
N LEU A 63 -13.48 8.50 3.89
CA LEU A 63 -13.14 9.04 2.59
C LEU A 63 -14.44 9.31 1.84
N HIS A 64 -14.49 10.42 1.13
CA HIS A 64 -15.64 10.74 0.30
C HIS A 64 -15.91 9.58 -0.68
N ALA A 65 -17.18 9.40 -1.04
CA ALA A 65 -17.59 8.42 -2.03
C ALA A 65 -16.62 8.43 -3.23
N PRO A 66 -16.16 7.27 -3.69
CA PRO A 66 -15.16 7.20 -4.73
C PRO A 66 -15.65 7.97 -5.96
N SER A 67 -14.91 9.00 -6.34
CA SER A 67 -15.14 9.65 -7.62
C SER A 67 -14.88 8.65 -8.74
N GLN A 68 -15.57 8.81 -9.85
CA GLN A 68 -15.31 8.01 -11.03
C GLN A 68 -13.81 8.04 -11.35
N VAL A 69 -13.20 6.87 -11.56
CA VAL A 69 -11.79 6.74 -11.90
C VAL A 69 -11.52 7.40 -13.25
N LYS A 70 -10.41 8.13 -13.34
CA LYS A 70 -9.94 8.71 -14.59
C LYS A 70 -8.61 8.10 -14.96
N TRP A 71 -8.46 7.79 -16.24
CA TRP A 71 -7.20 7.37 -16.80
C TRP A 71 -6.42 8.59 -17.27
N LEU A 72 -5.20 8.72 -16.80
CA LEU A 72 -4.27 9.78 -17.13
C LEU A 72 -3.17 9.23 -18.02
N ASP A 73 -2.77 9.98 -19.03
CA ASP A 73 -1.59 9.65 -19.83
C ASP A 73 -0.34 9.86 -18.97
N GLY A 74 0.43 8.79 -18.80
CA GLY A 74 1.70 8.82 -18.08
C GLY A 74 2.81 9.45 -18.91
N PRO A 75 3.88 9.92 -18.25
CA PRO A 75 5.09 10.37 -18.95
C PRO A 75 5.67 9.25 -19.82
N SER A 76 6.05 9.57 -21.05
CA SER A 76 6.59 8.59 -22.00
C SER A 76 7.91 9.09 -22.63
N GLY A 77 8.63 8.19 -23.28
CA GLY A 77 9.96 8.49 -23.82
C GLY A 77 11.06 8.33 -22.76
N LEU A 78 12.07 9.17 -22.80
CA LEU A 78 13.22 9.08 -21.89
C LEU A 78 12.97 9.88 -20.63
N VAL A 79 12.74 9.20 -19.51
CA VAL A 79 12.47 9.80 -18.19
C VAL A 79 13.61 9.57 -17.22
N GLY A 80 13.75 10.42 -16.20
CA GLY A 80 14.67 10.21 -15.09
C GLY A 80 13.98 9.46 -13.97
N VAL A 81 14.58 8.37 -13.51
CA VAL A 81 14.12 7.52 -12.39
C VAL A 81 15.19 7.52 -11.31
N GLY A 82 14.77 7.51 -10.06
CA GLY A 82 15.65 7.54 -8.91
C GLY A 82 15.93 8.96 -8.38
N HIS A 83 16.65 9.01 -7.25
CA HIS A 83 16.92 10.25 -6.54
C HIS A 83 18.04 11.06 -7.17
N ALA A 84 17.78 12.36 -7.40
CA ALA A 84 18.73 13.30 -8.03
C ALA A 84 19.69 13.99 -7.05
N GLY A 85 19.57 13.72 -5.76
CA GLY A 85 20.36 14.38 -4.69
C GLY A 85 19.64 15.56 -4.04
N GLY A 86 20.30 16.18 -3.07
CA GLY A 86 19.80 17.37 -2.34
C GLY A 86 19.01 17.08 -1.06
N THR A 87 18.42 15.89 -0.91
CA THR A 87 17.73 15.43 0.30
C THR A 87 18.19 14.01 0.66
N PHE A 88 17.64 13.45 1.74
CA PHE A 88 17.89 12.06 2.08
C PHE A 88 17.26 11.12 1.03
N ALA A 89 17.99 10.05 0.72
CA ALA A 89 17.50 8.89 -0.01
C ALA A 89 18.24 7.65 0.51
N PHE A 90 17.61 6.48 0.42
CA PHE A 90 18.31 5.22 0.64
C PHE A 90 19.22 4.90 -0.56
N ASP A 91 20.18 4.01 -0.36
CA ASP A 91 21.17 3.64 -1.38
C ASP A 91 20.53 3.02 -2.63
N ASN A 92 19.45 2.26 -2.46
CA ASN A 92 18.70 1.63 -3.56
C ASN A 92 17.89 2.63 -4.40
N GLU A 93 17.73 3.88 -3.95
CA GLU A 93 17.08 4.95 -4.72
C GLU A 93 18.08 5.72 -5.60
N THR A 94 19.36 5.38 -5.52
CA THR A 94 20.44 6.09 -6.23
C THR A 94 21.28 5.13 -7.11
N PRO A 95 21.95 5.68 -8.15
CA PRO A 95 21.88 7.03 -8.69
C PRO A 95 20.65 7.24 -9.56
N GLN A 96 20.24 8.50 -9.77
CA GLN A 96 19.27 8.81 -10.81
C GLN A 96 19.78 8.35 -12.17
N HIS A 97 18.94 7.65 -12.92
CA HIS A 97 19.28 7.12 -14.23
C HIS A 97 18.14 7.36 -15.22
N ARG A 98 18.41 7.14 -16.51
CA ARG A 98 17.41 7.27 -17.55
C ARG A 98 16.75 5.94 -17.85
N CYS A 99 15.41 5.97 -17.93
CA CYS A 99 14.59 4.84 -18.34
C CYS A 99 13.72 5.23 -19.54
N TRP A 100 13.57 4.33 -20.51
CA TRP A 100 12.64 4.50 -21.60
C TRP A 100 11.26 3.94 -21.22
N LEU A 101 10.24 4.76 -21.29
CA LEU A 101 8.85 4.38 -21.06
C LEU A 101 8.06 4.41 -22.36
N ALA A 102 7.42 3.31 -22.72
CA ALA A 102 6.39 3.30 -23.74
C ALA A 102 5.17 4.15 -23.27
N PRO A 103 4.35 4.67 -24.17
CA PRO A 103 3.09 5.32 -23.78
C PRO A 103 2.24 4.38 -22.92
N PHE A 104 1.75 4.88 -21.78
CA PHE A 104 0.91 4.15 -20.86
C PHE A 104 -0.13 5.08 -20.22
N GLN A 105 -1.15 4.49 -19.64
CA GLN A 105 -2.14 5.21 -18.84
C GLN A 105 -2.14 4.67 -17.41
N ILE A 106 -2.43 5.53 -16.45
CA ILE A 106 -2.54 5.21 -15.03
C ILE A 106 -3.80 5.85 -14.46
N THR A 107 -4.41 5.22 -13.46
CA THR A 107 -5.57 5.79 -12.77
C THR A 107 -5.17 6.98 -11.89
N ASP A 108 -6.07 7.97 -11.77
CA ASP A 108 -5.83 9.18 -10.97
C ASP A 108 -5.93 8.96 -9.46
N ARG A 109 -6.34 7.76 -9.02
CA ARG A 109 -6.50 7.35 -7.64
C ARG A 109 -6.24 5.86 -7.44
N LEU A 110 -6.13 5.47 -6.18
CA LEU A 110 -6.03 4.07 -5.79
C LEU A 110 -7.35 3.32 -6.02
N VAL A 111 -7.25 2.01 -6.17
CA VAL A 111 -8.39 1.08 -6.20
C VAL A 111 -9.08 1.11 -4.84
N THR A 112 -10.41 1.15 -4.83
CA THR A 112 -11.21 1.19 -3.59
C THR A 112 -11.61 -0.21 -3.12
N CYS A 113 -11.98 -0.32 -1.85
CA CYS A 113 -12.55 -1.55 -1.29
C CYS A 113 -13.80 -1.98 -2.05
N SER A 114 -14.66 -1.04 -2.46
CA SER A 114 -15.85 -1.35 -3.27
C SER A 114 -15.49 -2.04 -4.58
N GLU A 115 -14.53 -1.49 -5.34
CA GLU A 115 -14.10 -2.08 -6.61
C GLU A 115 -13.49 -3.48 -6.41
N TYR A 116 -12.82 -3.68 -5.27
CA TYR A 116 -12.27 -4.98 -4.94
C TYR A 116 -13.35 -6.00 -4.52
N VAL A 117 -14.43 -5.56 -3.84
CA VAL A 117 -15.61 -6.38 -3.56
C VAL A 117 -16.26 -6.84 -4.86
N ASP A 118 -16.37 -5.98 -5.87
CA ASP A 118 -16.88 -6.35 -7.20
C ASP A 118 -16.04 -7.45 -7.86
N PHE A 119 -14.71 -7.36 -7.76
CA PHE A 119 -13.79 -8.41 -8.22
C PHE A 119 -14.04 -9.76 -7.51
N ILE A 120 -14.23 -9.73 -6.17
CA ILE A 120 -14.54 -10.94 -5.40
C ILE A 120 -15.89 -11.52 -5.84
N ALA A 121 -16.93 -10.69 -5.96
CA ALA A 121 -18.28 -11.08 -6.35
C ALA A 121 -18.32 -11.70 -7.75
N ASP A 122 -17.52 -11.19 -8.69
CA ASP A 122 -17.36 -11.72 -10.04
C ASP A 122 -16.51 -13.01 -10.12
N GLY A 123 -16.14 -13.57 -8.96
CA GLY A 123 -15.41 -14.83 -8.86
C GLY A 123 -13.91 -14.71 -9.06
N GLY A 124 -13.31 -13.57 -8.74
CA GLY A 124 -11.89 -13.33 -8.89
C GLY A 124 -11.01 -14.40 -8.24
N TYR A 125 -11.33 -14.83 -7.02
CA TYR A 125 -10.63 -15.92 -6.33
C TYR A 125 -10.98 -17.34 -6.82
N LYS A 126 -11.87 -17.47 -7.79
CA LYS A 126 -12.29 -18.75 -8.37
C LYS A 126 -11.85 -18.94 -9.82
N THR A 127 -11.23 -17.91 -10.42
CA THR A 127 -10.88 -17.87 -11.84
C THR A 127 -9.36 -17.98 -12.03
N PRO A 128 -8.80 -19.18 -12.28
CA PRO A 128 -7.35 -19.40 -12.36
C PRO A 128 -6.65 -18.52 -13.39
N ALA A 129 -7.34 -18.20 -14.49
CA ALA A 129 -6.78 -17.42 -15.59
C ALA A 129 -6.39 -15.98 -15.22
N LEU A 130 -6.86 -15.46 -14.09
CA LEU A 130 -6.51 -14.14 -13.59
C LEU A 130 -5.21 -14.12 -12.78
N TRP A 131 -4.71 -15.29 -12.36
CA TRP A 131 -3.62 -15.40 -11.40
C TRP A 131 -2.33 -15.84 -12.06
N LEU A 132 -1.23 -15.31 -11.55
CA LEU A 132 0.08 -15.92 -11.78
C LEU A 132 0.12 -17.30 -11.11
N SER A 133 0.87 -18.26 -11.69
CA SER A 133 0.86 -19.65 -11.26
C SER A 133 1.16 -19.86 -9.77
N GLU A 134 2.14 -19.14 -9.22
CA GLU A 134 2.45 -19.20 -7.79
C GLU A 134 1.32 -18.62 -6.93
N GLY A 135 0.74 -17.49 -7.36
CA GLY A 135 -0.41 -16.87 -6.69
C GLY A 135 -1.60 -17.82 -6.65
N TRP A 136 -1.90 -18.50 -7.77
CA TRP A 136 -2.96 -19.50 -7.81
C TRP A 136 -2.69 -20.68 -6.87
N ALA A 137 -1.47 -21.16 -6.82
CA ALA A 137 -1.09 -22.21 -5.87
C ALA A 137 -1.31 -21.79 -4.40
N LEU A 138 -1.00 -20.54 -4.06
CA LEU A 138 -1.25 -19.97 -2.72
C LEU A 138 -2.76 -19.86 -2.44
N VAL A 139 -3.56 -19.37 -3.39
CA VAL A 139 -5.03 -19.32 -3.27
C VAL A 139 -5.59 -20.70 -2.93
N GLN A 140 -5.14 -21.74 -3.65
CA GLN A 140 -5.61 -23.11 -3.44
C GLN A 140 -5.14 -23.70 -2.09
N SER A 141 -3.86 -23.57 -1.78
CA SER A 141 -3.28 -24.17 -0.57
C SER A 141 -3.80 -23.53 0.72
N ASN A 142 -4.03 -22.23 0.69
CA ASN A 142 -4.51 -21.47 1.86
C ASN A 142 -6.04 -21.23 1.83
N SER A 143 -6.73 -21.70 0.78
CA SER A 143 -8.17 -21.48 0.60
C SER A 143 -8.57 -20.00 0.66
N TRP A 144 -7.75 -19.13 0.05
CA TRP A 144 -8.02 -17.70 0.04
C TRP A 144 -9.30 -17.39 -0.76
N GLN A 145 -10.12 -16.52 -0.21
CA GLN A 145 -11.38 -16.06 -0.81
C GLN A 145 -11.53 -14.54 -0.76
N VAL A 146 -10.77 -13.90 0.12
CA VAL A 146 -10.78 -12.46 0.38
C VAL A 146 -9.37 -12.01 0.81
N PRO A 147 -9.05 -10.71 0.75
CA PRO A 147 -7.81 -10.16 1.27
C PRO A 147 -7.58 -10.46 2.77
N ALA A 148 -6.33 -10.36 3.20
CA ALA A 148 -5.99 -10.48 4.62
C ALA A 148 -6.80 -9.47 5.47
N TYR A 149 -7.25 -9.95 6.63
CA TYR A 149 -8.02 -9.17 7.62
C TYR A 149 -9.44 -8.74 7.17
N TRP A 150 -9.87 -9.09 5.97
CA TRP A 150 -11.25 -8.87 5.54
C TRP A 150 -12.15 -9.96 6.07
N ILE A 151 -13.37 -9.58 6.46
CA ILE A 151 -14.39 -10.47 6.98
C ILE A 151 -15.60 -10.35 6.06
N ALA A 152 -15.78 -11.37 5.23
CA ALA A 152 -16.91 -11.44 4.31
C ALA A 152 -18.22 -11.66 5.06
N PRO A 153 -19.34 -11.15 4.56
CA PRO A 153 -20.67 -11.51 5.03
C PRO A 153 -20.88 -13.04 4.96
N ARG A 154 -21.72 -13.56 5.85
CA ARG A 154 -22.07 -15.01 5.81
C ARG A 154 -22.89 -15.39 4.60
N ASP A 155 -23.70 -14.47 4.11
CA ASP A 155 -24.47 -14.63 2.88
C ASP A 155 -23.71 -13.98 1.73
N SER A 156 -23.44 -14.76 0.68
CA SER A 156 -22.78 -14.27 -0.53
C SER A 156 -23.61 -13.24 -1.33
N CYS A 157 -24.90 -13.13 -1.02
CA CYS A 157 -25.82 -12.13 -1.59
C CYS A 157 -26.00 -10.92 -0.67
N ALA A 158 -25.27 -10.86 0.46
CA ALA A 158 -25.35 -9.74 1.38
C ALA A 158 -24.87 -8.44 0.72
N PRO A 159 -25.47 -7.30 1.10
CA PRO A 159 -25.05 -6.02 0.57
C PRO A 159 -23.60 -5.70 0.96
N ALA A 160 -22.95 -4.88 0.15
CA ALA A 160 -21.54 -4.52 0.33
C ALA A 160 -21.27 -3.87 1.71
N GLU A 161 -22.25 -3.24 2.29
CA GLU A 161 -22.20 -2.59 3.63
C GLU A 161 -22.02 -3.58 4.79
N GLU A 162 -22.25 -4.87 4.57
CA GLU A 162 -22.05 -5.91 5.60
C GLU A 162 -20.60 -6.40 5.69
N TRP A 163 -19.74 -5.96 4.78
CA TRP A 163 -18.32 -6.28 4.85
C TRP A 163 -17.67 -5.62 6.07
N GLN A 164 -16.76 -6.33 6.70
CA GLN A 164 -16.01 -5.85 7.84
C GLN A 164 -14.51 -6.03 7.59
N VAL A 165 -13.71 -5.26 8.31
CA VAL A 165 -12.25 -5.37 8.31
C VAL A 165 -11.73 -5.40 9.74
N PHE A 166 -10.75 -6.26 9.99
CA PHE A 166 -10.02 -6.26 11.25
C PHE A 166 -8.85 -5.29 11.15
N GLY A 167 -8.76 -4.40 12.13
CA GLY A 167 -7.68 -3.42 12.26
C GLY A 167 -7.20 -3.31 13.71
N LEU A 168 -6.31 -2.36 13.98
CA LEU A 168 -5.79 -2.13 15.33
C LEU A 168 -6.87 -1.68 16.35
N THR A 169 -8.01 -1.23 15.87
CA THR A 169 -9.20 -0.89 16.67
C THR A 169 -10.20 -2.05 16.77
N GLY A 170 -9.80 -3.25 16.40
CA GLY A 170 -10.67 -4.42 16.33
C GLY A 170 -11.44 -4.50 15.02
N VAL A 171 -12.52 -5.29 15.01
CA VAL A 171 -13.41 -5.44 13.85
C VAL A 171 -14.27 -4.20 13.66
N GLN A 172 -14.24 -3.64 12.46
CA GLN A 172 -14.99 -2.44 12.09
C GLN A 172 -15.77 -2.68 10.80
N PRO A 173 -16.90 -1.97 10.57
CA PRO A 173 -17.49 -1.90 9.24
C PRO A 173 -16.47 -1.41 8.22
N MET A 174 -16.47 -2.01 7.03
CA MET A 174 -15.56 -1.64 5.96
C MET A 174 -15.96 -0.28 5.35
N ASP A 175 -14.98 0.63 5.22
CA ASP A 175 -15.16 1.82 4.40
C ASP A 175 -14.96 1.45 2.93
N LEU A 176 -16.06 1.35 2.19
CA LEU A 176 -16.04 0.96 0.78
C LEU A 176 -15.34 1.97 -0.13
N GLY A 177 -15.23 3.22 0.31
CA GLY A 177 -14.52 4.28 -0.41
C GLY A 177 -13.02 4.33 -0.08
N ALA A 178 -12.58 3.63 0.94
CA ALA A 178 -11.16 3.57 1.29
C ALA A 178 -10.34 2.83 0.22
N PRO A 179 -9.06 3.20 0.06
CA PRO A 179 -8.14 2.39 -0.75
C PRO A 179 -8.07 0.96 -0.23
N VAL A 180 -8.09 0.00 -1.15
CA VAL A 180 -7.85 -1.40 -0.78
C VAL A 180 -6.41 -1.56 -0.29
N SER A 181 -6.23 -2.27 0.81
CA SER A 181 -4.95 -2.54 1.44
C SER A 181 -4.82 -4.01 1.85
N GLN A 182 -3.63 -4.40 2.33
CA GLN A 182 -3.36 -5.75 2.82
C GLN A 182 -3.49 -6.83 1.72
N LEU A 183 -3.15 -6.46 0.49
CA LEU A 183 -3.09 -7.35 -0.66
C LEU A 183 -1.69 -7.91 -0.85
N SER A 184 -1.59 -9.17 -1.23
CA SER A 184 -0.37 -9.70 -1.83
C SER A 184 -0.19 -9.14 -3.24
N PHE A 185 1.04 -9.20 -3.76
CA PHE A 185 1.32 -8.89 -5.17
C PHE A 185 0.43 -9.68 -6.14
N TYR A 186 0.19 -10.95 -5.83
CA TYR A 186 -0.64 -11.83 -6.67
C TYR A 186 -2.09 -11.39 -6.73
N GLU A 187 -2.66 -10.95 -5.61
CA GLU A 187 -4.02 -10.43 -5.51
C GLU A 187 -4.16 -9.12 -6.29
N ALA A 188 -3.21 -8.21 -6.13
CA ALA A 188 -3.19 -6.95 -6.88
C ALA A 188 -3.04 -7.18 -8.39
N ALA A 189 -2.19 -8.13 -8.81
CA ALA A 189 -2.02 -8.48 -10.22
C ALA A 189 -3.27 -9.12 -10.81
N ALA A 190 -3.94 -10.01 -10.05
CA ALA A 190 -5.17 -10.65 -10.47
C ALA A 190 -6.32 -9.64 -10.65
N PHE A 191 -6.46 -8.71 -9.71
CA PHE A 191 -7.41 -7.60 -9.84
C PHE A 191 -7.12 -6.75 -11.08
N ALA A 192 -5.85 -6.37 -11.28
CA ALA A 192 -5.49 -5.57 -12.43
C ALA A 192 -5.85 -6.26 -13.76
N LEU A 193 -5.57 -7.56 -13.88
CA LEU A 193 -5.94 -8.33 -15.06
C LEU A 193 -7.46 -8.44 -15.23
N TRP A 194 -8.22 -8.66 -14.16
CA TRP A 194 -9.68 -8.68 -14.17
C TRP A 194 -10.27 -7.37 -14.67
N SER A 195 -9.69 -6.24 -14.26
CA SER A 195 -10.11 -4.90 -14.68
C SER A 195 -9.67 -4.52 -16.10
N GLY A 196 -9.03 -5.44 -16.83
CA GLY A 196 -8.52 -5.19 -18.19
C GLY A 196 -7.23 -4.34 -18.21
N ALA A 197 -6.50 -4.31 -17.11
CA ALA A 197 -5.29 -3.53 -16.93
C ALA A 197 -4.10 -4.39 -16.47
N ARG A 198 -3.04 -3.76 -16.05
CA ARG A 198 -1.89 -4.37 -15.37
C ARG A 198 -1.39 -3.45 -14.26
N LEU A 199 -0.59 -3.98 -13.36
CA LEU A 199 0.15 -3.12 -12.43
C LEU A 199 1.17 -2.27 -13.19
N PRO A 200 1.43 -1.03 -12.76
CA PRO A 200 2.50 -0.23 -13.31
C PRO A 200 3.87 -0.85 -12.97
N THR A 201 4.85 -0.60 -13.81
CA THR A 201 6.25 -0.81 -13.43
C THR A 201 6.69 0.26 -12.45
N GLU A 202 7.78 0.02 -11.70
CA GLU A 202 8.37 1.00 -10.80
C GLU A 202 8.62 2.35 -11.49
N ALA A 203 9.23 2.33 -12.66
CA ALA A 203 9.55 3.54 -13.43
C ALA A 203 8.30 4.28 -13.93
N GLU A 204 7.24 3.57 -14.32
CA GLU A 204 5.95 4.15 -14.68
C GLU A 204 5.31 4.81 -13.46
N TRP A 205 5.28 4.10 -12.33
CA TRP A 205 4.70 4.62 -11.10
C TRP A 205 5.45 5.86 -10.59
N GLU A 206 6.78 5.79 -10.47
CA GLU A 206 7.59 6.92 -10.00
C GLU A 206 7.42 8.16 -10.89
N SER A 207 7.40 7.94 -12.21
CA SER A 207 7.22 9.05 -13.16
C SER A 207 5.81 9.65 -13.08
N ALA A 208 4.78 8.81 -12.94
CA ALA A 208 3.40 9.26 -12.84
C ALA A 208 3.10 9.92 -11.49
N ALA A 209 3.75 9.49 -10.40
CA ALA A 209 3.57 10.08 -9.06
C ALA A 209 3.89 11.59 -9.00
N ARG A 210 4.57 12.12 -10.01
CA ARG A 210 4.86 13.55 -10.14
C ARG A 210 3.75 14.36 -10.84
N LEU A 211 2.72 13.66 -11.36
CA LEU A 211 1.57 14.32 -12.00
C LEU A 211 0.67 14.93 -10.92
N PRO A 212 0.24 16.21 -11.07
CA PRO A 212 -0.57 16.89 -10.07
C PRO A 212 -1.97 16.30 -9.92
N GLU A 213 -2.44 15.54 -10.90
CA GLU A 213 -3.74 14.88 -10.90
C GLU A 213 -3.76 13.59 -10.07
N ILE A 214 -2.61 12.97 -9.80
CA ILE A 214 -2.52 11.75 -9.01
C ILE A 214 -2.85 12.06 -7.55
N ARG A 215 -3.77 11.31 -6.98
CA ARG A 215 -4.26 11.46 -5.62
C ARG A 215 -3.88 10.26 -4.76
N GLN A 216 -3.92 10.47 -3.46
CA GLN A 216 -3.75 9.40 -2.46
C GLN A 216 -2.36 8.73 -2.52
N LEU A 217 -1.31 9.47 -2.89
CA LEU A 217 0.06 8.95 -2.91
C LEU A 217 0.60 8.63 -1.51
N THR A 218 0.15 9.37 -0.51
CA THR A 218 0.61 9.22 0.89
C THR A 218 -0.52 9.49 1.86
N GLY A 219 -0.45 8.87 3.05
CA GLY A 219 -1.31 9.22 4.19
C GLY A 219 -2.73 8.66 4.15
N HIS A 220 -3.01 7.67 3.30
CA HIS A 220 -4.36 7.09 3.15
C HIS A 220 -4.42 5.58 3.45
N VAL A 221 -3.39 5.05 4.09
CA VAL A 221 -3.32 3.62 4.47
C VAL A 221 -3.48 3.47 5.97
#